data_c7ee1e1b88bc1d15725f697baf15d1bf
#
_entry.id   c7ee1e1b88bc1d15725f697baf15d1bf
#
_cell.length_a   1.000
_cell.length_b   1.000
_cell.length_c   1.000
_cell.angle_alpha   90.00
_cell.angle_beta   90.00
_cell.angle_gamma   90.00
#
_symmetry.space_group_name_H-M   'P 1'
#
loop_
_entity.id
_entity.type
_entity.pdbx_description
1 polymer ?
#
loop_
_entity_poly.entity_id
_entity_poly.type
_entity_poly.pdbx_seq_one_letter_code
_entity_poly.pdbx_strand_id
1 'polypeptide(L)'
;MSKVKSDGGSSSYYTIKLPQEVIDKIVENGSIETEEIIKHGFGNDFDFGNIQKTLKRLYEISQGGGKEGNTAQYEINKIRYTLNKLEANIETF
;
A
#
# COMPACT_ATOMS: atom_id res chain seq x y z
N MET A 1 -19.39 15.01 11.19
CA MET A 1 -19.32 14.99 10.51
C MET A 1 -19.32 14.95 9.91
N SER A 2 -19.19 15.27 9.75
CA SER A 2 -19.12 15.27 9.01
C SER A 2 -19.08 15.22 8.25
N LYS A 3 -19.09 15.41 8.02
CA LYS A 3 -19.00 15.28 7.16
C LYS A 3 -19.00 14.91 6.32
N VAL A 4 -19.28 14.72 6.37
CA VAL A 4 -19.08 14.39 5.33
C VAL A 4 -19.77 14.73 4.25
N LYS A 5 -19.59 15.19 3.45
CA LYS A 5 -20.16 15.56 2.47
C LYS A 5 -20.01 14.76 1.43
N SER A 6 -20.71 14.61 0.86
CA SER A 6 -20.80 13.68 0.07
C SER A 6 -19.84 13.56 -0.90
N ASP A 7 -19.77 14.13 -1.79
CA ASP A 7 -18.95 13.90 -2.80
C ASP A 7 -17.54 13.95 -2.39
N GLY A 8 -17.07 15.01 -2.02
CA GLY A 8 -15.67 15.15 -1.68
C GLY A 8 -15.28 14.29 -0.51
N GLY A 9 -16.19 14.13 0.45
CA GLY A 9 -15.88 13.39 1.65
C GLY A 9 -15.56 11.95 1.37
N SER A 10 -16.36 11.30 0.56
CA SER A 10 -16.12 9.88 0.31
C SER A 10 -14.85 9.65 -0.51
N SER A 11 -14.52 10.56 -1.40
CA SER A 11 -13.35 10.36 -2.23
C SER A 11 -12.05 10.53 -1.45
N SER A 12 -12.09 11.18 -0.28
CA SER A 12 -10.87 11.36 0.50
C SER A 12 -10.31 10.05 1.04
N TYR A 13 -11.12 9.01 1.12
CA TYR A 13 -10.61 7.70 1.52
C TYR A 13 -9.57 7.18 0.54
N TYR A 14 -9.63 7.62 -0.70
CA TYR A 14 -8.75 7.08 -1.74
C TYR A 14 -7.65 8.05 -2.11
N THR A 15 -7.51 9.14 -1.34
CA THR A 15 -6.53 10.16 -1.62
C THR A 15 -5.36 10.05 -0.64
N ILE A 16 -4.15 10.09 -1.16
CA ILE A 16 -2.96 10.12 -0.33
C ILE A 16 -2.31 11.48 -0.53
N LYS A 17 -2.18 12.24 0.57
CA LYS A 17 -1.56 13.55 0.50
C LYS A 17 -0.05 13.39 0.64
N LEU A 18 0.68 14.06 -0.22
CA LEU A 18 2.12 13.94 -0.26
C LEU A 18 2.78 15.28 0.06
N PRO A 19 3.92 15.27 0.76
CA PRO A 19 4.69 16.50 0.93
C PRO A 19 5.19 17.01 -0.41
N GLN A 20 5.45 18.31 -0.49
CA GLN A 20 5.87 18.90 -1.73
C GLN A 20 7.17 18.27 -2.26
N GLU A 21 8.09 17.93 -1.37
CA GLU A 21 9.35 17.33 -1.80
C GLU A 21 9.14 15.99 -2.50
N VAL A 22 8.13 15.22 -2.07
CA VAL A 22 7.82 13.96 -2.72
C VAL A 22 7.18 14.22 -4.08
N ILE A 23 6.29 15.20 -4.15
CA ILE A 23 5.67 15.57 -5.42
C ILE A 23 6.74 15.98 -6.42
N ASP A 24 7.72 16.77 -5.96
CA ASP A 24 8.80 17.21 -6.84
C ASP A 24 9.59 16.03 -7.40
N LYS A 25 9.85 15.02 -6.55
CA LYS A 25 10.56 13.83 -7.01
C LYS A 25 9.76 13.05 -8.02
N ILE A 26 8.43 12.94 -7.81
CA ILE A 26 7.58 12.26 -8.75
C ILE A 26 7.61 12.94 -10.11
N VAL A 27 7.53 14.27 -10.11
CA VAL A 27 7.56 15.03 -11.34
C VAL A 27 8.90 14.83 -12.04
N GLU A 28 9.98 14.85 -11.27
CA GLU A 28 11.32 14.69 -11.82
C GLU A 28 11.53 13.29 -12.39
N ASN A 29 11.10 12.27 -11.66
CA ASN A 29 11.41 10.89 -12.01
C ASN A 29 10.32 10.19 -12.82
N GLY A 30 9.10 10.73 -12.82
CA GLY A 30 7.99 10.08 -13.50
C GLY A 30 7.52 8.82 -12.80
N SER A 31 7.83 8.67 -11.51
CA SER A 31 7.46 7.46 -10.78
C SER A 31 7.36 7.78 -9.29
N ILE A 32 6.64 6.91 -8.57
CA ILE A 32 6.54 7.01 -7.12
C ILE A 32 7.00 5.69 -6.53
N GLU A 33 7.78 5.77 -5.45
CA GLU A 33 8.22 4.58 -4.75
C GLU A 33 7.09 4.05 -3.86
N THR A 34 6.99 2.73 -3.79
CA THR A 34 5.99 2.11 -2.92
C THR A 34 6.14 2.58 -1.47
N GLU A 35 7.37 2.82 -1.03
CA GLU A 35 7.61 3.31 0.31
C GLU A 35 6.92 4.63 0.61
N GLU A 36 6.82 5.52 -0.37
CA GLU A 36 6.13 6.77 -0.16
C GLU A 36 4.63 6.57 0.02
N ILE A 37 4.08 5.60 -0.72
CA ILE A 37 2.67 5.26 -0.56
C ILE A 37 2.40 4.74 0.84
N ILE A 38 3.27 3.86 1.33
CA ILE A 38 3.12 3.29 2.66
C ILE A 38 3.25 4.37 3.73
N LYS A 39 4.26 5.23 3.57
CA LYS A 39 4.53 6.25 4.57
C LYS A 39 3.38 7.25 4.69
N HIS A 40 2.87 7.72 3.56
CA HIS A 40 1.91 8.81 3.57
C HIS A 40 0.47 8.34 3.46
N GLY A 41 0.24 7.13 2.98
CA GLY A 41 -1.11 6.61 2.81
C GLY A 41 -1.53 5.61 3.87
N PHE A 42 -0.56 5.00 4.55
CA PHE A 42 -0.84 3.93 5.52
C PHE A 42 -0.09 4.13 6.83
N GLY A 43 0.24 5.39 7.15
CA GLY A 43 0.83 5.71 8.45
C GLY A 43 2.17 5.06 8.71
N ASN A 44 2.86 4.63 7.67
CA ASN A 44 4.14 3.92 7.79
C ASN A 44 4.00 2.67 8.67
N ASP A 45 2.81 2.07 8.66
CA ASP A 45 2.54 0.90 9.47
C ASP A 45 3.25 -0.33 8.91
N PHE A 46 3.77 -1.16 9.81
CA PHE A 46 4.56 -2.31 9.41
C PHE A 46 3.72 -3.35 8.66
N ASP A 47 2.57 -3.71 9.20
CA ASP A 47 1.75 -4.76 8.61
C ASP A 47 1.10 -4.31 7.32
N PHE A 48 0.50 -3.12 7.30
CA PHE A 48 -0.10 -2.59 6.07
C PHE A 48 0.98 -2.36 5.04
N GLY A 49 2.18 -1.93 5.46
CA GLY A 49 3.29 -1.75 4.55
C GLY A 49 3.74 -3.05 3.91
N ASN A 50 3.79 -4.12 4.71
CA ASN A 50 4.17 -5.43 4.16
C ASN A 50 3.16 -5.89 3.11
N ILE A 51 1.87 -5.67 3.35
CA ILE A 51 0.86 -6.04 2.37
C ILE A 51 1.07 -5.26 1.08
N GLN A 52 1.32 -3.95 1.18
CA GLN A 52 1.52 -3.13 0.00
C GLN A 52 2.72 -3.60 -0.82
N LYS A 53 3.84 -3.86 -0.17
CA LYS A 53 5.04 -4.33 -0.86
C LYS A 53 4.81 -5.68 -1.50
N THR A 54 4.16 -6.58 -0.78
CA THR A 54 3.93 -7.93 -1.27
C THR A 54 2.96 -7.92 -2.44
N LEU A 55 1.92 -7.08 -2.37
CA LEU A 55 0.98 -6.94 -3.48
C LEU A 55 1.69 -6.45 -4.73
N LYS A 56 2.58 -5.48 -4.57
CA LYS A 56 3.31 -4.95 -5.72
C LYS A 56 4.16 -6.04 -6.37
N ARG A 57 4.85 -6.84 -5.55
CA ARG A 57 5.65 -7.94 -6.07
C ARG A 57 4.78 -8.97 -6.77
N LEU A 58 3.64 -9.30 -6.16
CA LEU A 58 2.71 -10.26 -6.76
C LEU A 58 2.22 -9.76 -8.12
N TYR A 59 1.88 -8.47 -8.19
CA TYR A 59 1.45 -7.91 -9.46
C TYR A 59 2.53 -8.03 -10.51
N GLU A 60 3.79 -7.71 -10.16
CA GLU A 60 4.88 -7.82 -11.11
C GLU A 60 5.06 -9.25 -11.59
N ILE A 61 4.93 -10.22 -10.68
CA ILE A 61 5.02 -11.63 -11.07
C ILE A 61 3.91 -11.98 -12.05
N SER A 62 2.69 -11.48 -11.82
CA SER A 62 1.57 -11.76 -12.72
C SER A 62 1.79 -11.19 -14.11
N GLN A 63 2.64 -10.19 -14.23
CA GLN A 63 2.97 -9.56 -15.50
C GLN A 63 4.25 -10.13 -16.12
N GLY A 64 4.76 -11.21 -15.57
CA GLY A 64 5.96 -11.85 -16.12
C GLY A 64 7.27 -11.37 -15.53
N GLY A 65 7.20 -10.47 -14.54
CA GLY A 65 8.40 -9.96 -13.88
C GLY A 65 8.69 -10.74 -12.61
N GLY A 66 9.34 -10.05 -11.68
CA GLY A 66 9.66 -10.66 -10.41
C GLY A 66 11.08 -11.18 -10.39
N LYS A 67 11.50 -11.59 -9.19
CA LYS A 67 12.84 -12.11 -9.01
C LYS A 67 12.83 -13.62 -9.11
N GLU A 68 13.95 -14.14 -9.57
CA GLU A 68 14.12 -15.58 -9.60
C GLU A 68 13.92 -16.14 -8.19
N GLY A 69 13.17 -17.23 -8.09
CA GLY A 69 12.91 -17.86 -6.81
C GLY A 69 11.66 -17.36 -6.10
N ASN A 70 11.14 -16.19 -6.49
CA ASN A 70 9.90 -15.70 -5.91
C ASN A 70 8.74 -16.23 -6.73
N THR A 71 7.78 -16.86 -6.04
CA THR A 71 6.60 -17.40 -6.71
C THR A 71 5.38 -16.61 -6.27
N ALA A 72 4.34 -16.66 -7.11
CA ALA A 72 3.07 -16.03 -6.76
C ALA A 72 2.51 -16.62 -5.47
N GLN A 73 2.65 -17.94 -5.31
CA GLN A 73 2.10 -18.59 -4.11
C GLN A 73 2.82 -18.11 -2.85
N TYR A 74 4.13 -17.90 -2.92
CA TYR A 74 4.89 -17.39 -1.78
C TYR A 74 4.38 -16.01 -1.38
N GLU A 75 4.18 -15.12 -2.35
CA GLU A 75 3.70 -13.79 -2.05
C GLU A 75 2.27 -13.82 -1.50
N ILE A 76 1.41 -14.67 -2.05
CA ILE A 76 0.05 -14.81 -1.55
C ILE A 76 0.05 -15.30 -0.11
N ASN A 77 0.92 -16.26 0.20
CA ASN A 77 1.00 -16.78 1.57
C ASN A 77 1.46 -15.70 2.55
N LYS A 78 2.35 -14.83 2.13
CA LYS A 78 2.79 -13.72 2.98
C LYS A 78 1.64 -12.76 3.26
N ILE A 79 0.82 -12.47 2.25
CA ILE A 79 -0.33 -11.60 2.44
C ILE A 79 -1.30 -12.24 3.43
N ARG A 80 -1.57 -13.54 3.26
CA ARG A 80 -2.46 -14.26 4.16
C ARG A 80 -1.97 -14.22 5.60
N TYR A 81 -0.67 -14.42 5.78
CA TYR A 81 -0.08 -14.38 7.11
C TYR A 81 -0.32 -13.02 7.77
N THR A 82 -0.08 -11.95 7.03
CA THR A 82 -0.25 -10.61 7.57
C THR A 82 -1.72 -10.30 7.84
N LEU A 83 -2.61 -10.75 6.95
CA LEU A 83 -4.04 -10.56 7.17
C LEU A 83 -4.50 -11.30 8.42
N ASN A 84 -3.98 -12.50 8.66
CA ASN A 84 -4.31 -13.25 9.87
C ASN A 84 -3.86 -12.51 11.13
N LYS A 85 -2.69 -11.88 11.07
CA LYS A 85 -2.24 -11.06 12.19
C LYS A 85 -3.17 -9.88 12.43
N LEU A 86 -3.57 -9.20 11.38
CA LEU A 86 -4.48 -8.07 11.50
C LEU A 86 -5.82 -8.51 12.07
N GLU A 87 -6.32 -9.65 11.59
CA GLU A 87 -7.59 -10.17 12.08
C GLU A 87 -7.53 -10.49 13.57
N ALA A 88 -6.39 -11.05 14.01
CA ALA A 88 -6.23 -11.38 15.41
C ALA A 88 -6.22 -10.15 16.31
N ASN A 89 -5.90 -8.98 15.73
CA ASN A 89 -5.81 -7.75 16.49
C ASN A 89 -6.92 -6.76 16.14
N ILE A 90 -7.98 -7.25 15.50
CA ILE A 90 -9.00 -6.36 14.96
C ILE A 90 -9.69 -5.54 16.04
N GLU A 91 -9.76 -6.06 17.25
CA GLU A 91 -10.44 -5.34 18.32
C GLU A 91 -9.65 -4.16 18.86
N THR A 92 -8.37 -4.05 18.47
CA THR A 92 -7.57 -2.90 18.85
C THR A 92 -7.65 -1.78 17.82
N PHE A 93 -8.36 -1.99 16.73
CA PHE A 93 -8.46 -1.01 15.65
C PHE A 93 -9.24 0.24 16.07
#